data_e81a5b2636a95e97236f6c2eb2a91b55
#
_entry.id   e81a5b2636a95e97236f6c2eb2a91b55
#
_cell.length_a   1.000
_cell.length_b   1.000
_cell.length_c   1.000
_cell.angle_alpha   90.00
_cell.angle_beta   90.00
_cell.angle_gamma   90.00
#
_symmetry.space_group_name_H-M   'P 1'
#
loop_
_entity.id
_entity.type
_entity.pdbx_description
1 polymer ?
#
loop_
_entity_poly.entity_id
_entity_poly.type
_entity_poly.pdbx_seq_one_letter_code
_entity_poly.pdbx_strand_id
1 'polypeptide(L)'
;MLNFKKNKYDVLKNVLRDDYCHLFAEYFRNKAQTYETMLKHTFISEFHNEFGTKFDRQVLGAYSCYGDIMMEMLLVNMHALMEKNTGLRLQPNYSYARIYKTGHVLERHKDRLSCEISTTLNLGGDQWPIYLEPSGREGMNGLKVDLNPGDMLIYRGMDLEHWREPFQGSECVQVFLHYNDVNNPNAVPYDGRPHLGLPAWFKKRDG
;
A
#
# COMPACT_ATOMS: atom_id res chain seq x y z
N MET A 1 18.09 16.71 10.99
CA MET A 1 17.65 15.38 11.46
C MET A 1 16.49 14.96 10.60
N LEU A 2 16.46 13.72 10.10
CA LEU A 2 15.36 13.25 9.26
C LEU A 2 14.06 13.20 10.07
N ASN A 3 12.95 13.74 9.50
CA ASN A 3 11.64 13.76 10.16
C ASN A 3 11.19 12.35 10.55
N PHE A 4 11.39 11.38 9.66
CA PHE A 4 11.04 9.98 9.90
C PHE A 4 11.71 9.40 11.16
N LYS A 5 13.01 9.67 11.39
CA LYS A 5 13.71 9.19 12.60
C LYS A 5 13.13 9.75 13.88
N LYS A 6 12.66 11.00 13.85
CA LYS A 6 12.07 11.67 15.00
C LYS A 6 10.62 11.27 15.25
N ASN A 7 9.83 11.27 14.18
CA ASN A 7 8.37 11.19 14.25
C ASN A 7 7.82 9.80 13.93
N LYS A 8 8.67 8.89 13.39
CA LYS A 8 8.28 7.58 12.85
C LYS A 8 7.43 7.67 11.58
N TYR A 9 7.22 8.85 11.04
CA TYR A 9 6.56 9.11 9.75
C TYR A 9 7.13 10.37 9.09
N ASP A 10 6.88 10.50 7.80
CA ASP A 10 7.11 11.73 7.03
C ASP A 10 6.17 11.77 5.82
N VAL A 11 5.91 12.97 5.31
CA VAL A 11 5.11 13.19 4.10
C VAL A 11 6.01 13.73 3.00
N LEU A 12 6.17 12.96 1.96
CA LEU A 12 6.96 13.31 0.79
C LEU A 12 6.04 13.83 -0.32
N LYS A 13 6.31 15.03 -0.81
CA LYS A 13 5.50 15.67 -1.83
C LYS A 13 6.06 15.40 -3.23
N ASN A 14 5.14 15.16 -4.18
CA ASN A 14 5.46 15.02 -5.61
C ASN A 14 6.56 13.97 -5.88
N VAL A 15 6.51 12.82 -5.21
CA VAL A 15 7.47 11.73 -5.43
C VAL A 15 7.25 11.02 -6.77
N LEU A 16 6.06 11.16 -7.32
CA LEU A 16 5.67 10.65 -8.62
C LEU A 16 5.03 11.78 -9.43
N ARG A 17 5.44 11.96 -10.68
CA ARG A 17 4.88 12.99 -11.57
C ARG A 17 3.45 12.64 -11.96
N ASP A 18 2.65 13.65 -12.28
CA ASP A 18 1.22 13.52 -12.59
C ASP A 18 0.95 12.56 -13.76
N ASP A 19 1.82 12.58 -14.81
CA ASP A 19 1.68 11.69 -15.96
C ASP A 19 1.85 10.20 -15.58
N TYR A 20 2.78 9.90 -14.66
CA TYR A 20 2.94 8.57 -14.11
C TYR A 20 1.82 8.21 -13.13
N CYS A 21 1.37 9.13 -12.30
CA CYS A 21 0.20 8.90 -11.44
C CYS A 21 -1.00 8.49 -12.28
N HIS A 22 -1.29 9.23 -13.34
CA HIS A 22 -2.37 8.93 -14.26
C HIS A 22 -2.16 7.55 -14.92
N LEU A 23 -0.97 7.26 -15.45
CA LEU A 23 -0.66 5.98 -16.07
C LEU A 23 -0.91 4.79 -15.13
N PHE A 24 -0.41 4.87 -13.90
CA PHE A 24 -0.57 3.79 -12.91
C PHE A 24 -2.02 3.65 -12.45
N ALA A 25 -2.75 4.77 -12.28
CA ALA A 25 -4.16 4.72 -11.94
C ALA A 25 -5.01 4.11 -13.05
N GLU A 26 -4.80 4.50 -14.31
CA GLU A 26 -5.49 3.94 -15.47
C GLU A 26 -5.16 2.45 -15.67
N TYR A 27 -3.88 2.08 -15.54
CA TYR A 27 -3.49 0.67 -15.55
C TYR A 27 -4.29 -0.13 -14.52
N PHE A 28 -4.39 0.38 -13.28
CA PHE A 28 -5.04 -0.36 -12.20
C PHE A 28 -6.57 -0.40 -12.35
N ARG A 29 -7.20 0.67 -12.89
CA ARG A 29 -8.61 0.66 -13.28
C ARG A 29 -8.90 -0.37 -14.37
N ASN A 30 -8.04 -0.43 -15.38
CA ASN A 30 -8.16 -1.40 -16.47
C ASN A 30 -8.03 -2.83 -15.96
N LYS A 31 -7.09 -3.07 -15.05
CA LYS A 31 -6.93 -4.37 -14.39
C LYS A 31 -8.17 -4.75 -13.58
N ALA A 32 -8.76 -3.82 -12.84
CA ALA A 32 -10.01 -4.03 -12.12
C ALA A 32 -11.18 -4.39 -13.05
N GLN A 33 -11.31 -3.68 -14.17
CA GLN A 33 -12.31 -3.97 -15.18
C GLN A 33 -12.11 -5.35 -15.83
N THR A 34 -10.86 -5.72 -16.08
CA THR A 34 -10.50 -7.07 -16.58
C THR A 34 -10.93 -8.15 -15.59
N TYR A 35 -10.60 -7.98 -14.30
CA TYR A 35 -11.01 -8.90 -13.24
C TYR A 35 -12.53 -9.06 -13.17
N GLU A 36 -13.29 -7.96 -13.21
CA GLU A 36 -14.76 -8.00 -13.20
C GLU A 36 -15.34 -8.71 -14.41
N THR A 37 -14.76 -8.47 -15.59
CA THR A 37 -15.16 -9.13 -16.82
C THR A 37 -14.90 -10.62 -16.76
N MET A 38 -13.73 -11.03 -16.27
CA MET A 38 -13.38 -12.46 -16.12
C MET A 38 -14.29 -13.17 -15.13
N LEU A 39 -14.64 -12.52 -14.01
CA LEU A 39 -15.63 -13.06 -13.05
C LEU A 39 -17.00 -13.21 -13.69
N LYS A 40 -17.51 -12.17 -14.36
CA LYS A 40 -18.82 -12.14 -15.00
C LYS A 40 -18.98 -13.26 -16.03
N HIS A 41 -17.91 -13.58 -16.74
CA HIS A 41 -17.88 -14.63 -17.76
C HIS A 41 -17.36 -15.97 -17.25
N THR A 42 -17.20 -16.15 -15.94
CA THR A 42 -16.76 -17.38 -15.29
C THR A 42 -15.39 -17.91 -15.74
N PHE A 43 -14.51 -17.04 -16.25
CA PHE A 43 -13.13 -17.38 -16.57
C PHE A 43 -12.28 -17.60 -15.32
N ILE A 44 -12.61 -16.92 -14.24
CA ILE A 44 -12.01 -17.09 -12.91
C ILE A 44 -13.12 -17.24 -11.87
N SER A 45 -12.82 -17.88 -10.75
CA SER A 45 -13.70 -17.89 -9.58
C SER A 45 -13.40 -16.70 -8.67
N GLU A 46 -14.32 -16.39 -7.75
CA GLU A 46 -14.15 -15.37 -6.72
C GLU A 46 -12.97 -15.64 -5.77
N PHE A 47 -12.53 -16.90 -5.66
CA PHE A 47 -11.38 -17.31 -4.84
C PHE A 47 -10.04 -17.14 -5.56
N HIS A 48 -10.06 -16.82 -6.85
CA HIS A 48 -8.86 -16.60 -7.65
C HIS A 48 -8.36 -15.16 -7.46
N ASN A 49 -7.19 -14.99 -6.88
CA ASN A 49 -6.68 -13.67 -6.47
C ASN A 49 -5.48 -13.17 -7.28
N GLU A 50 -5.03 -13.90 -8.30
CA GLU A 50 -3.89 -13.49 -9.15
C GLU A 50 -4.19 -12.24 -10.00
N PHE A 51 -5.45 -12.06 -10.36
CA PHE A 51 -5.92 -10.85 -11.06
C PHE A 51 -6.46 -9.78 -10.12
N GLY A 52 -6.30 -9.95 -8.81
CA GLY A 52 -6.87 -9.11 -7.76
C GLY A 52 -8.08 -9.77 -7.10
N THR A 53 -8.69 -9.05 -6.18
CA THR A 53 -9.85 -9.53 -5.41
C THR A 53 -10.71 -8.36 -4.92
N LYS A 54 -12.00 -8.63 -4.65
CA LYS A 54 -12.91 -7.75 -3.90
C LYS A 54 -13.27 -8.31 -2.52
N PHE A 55 -12.62 -9.40 -2.12
CA PHE A 55 -12.89 -10.13 -0.88
C PHE A 55 -11.82 -9.89 0.20
N ASP A 56 -11.08 -8.78 0.09
CA ASP A 56 -10.16 -8.37 1.16
C ASP A 56 -10.96 -8.00 2.41
N ARG A 57 -10.67 -8.71 3.50
CA ARG A 57 -11.38 -8.54 4.78
C ARG A 57 -11.15 -7.16 5.42
N GLN A 58 -10.07 -6.48 5.07
CA GLN A 58 -9.76 -5.16 5.61
C GLN A 58 -10.70 -4.09 5.03
N VAL A 59 -11.02 -4.18 3.73
CA VAL A 59 -11.99 -3.29 3.07
C VAL A 59 -12.80 -4.11 2.06
N LEU A 60 -13.85 -4.73 2.54
CA LEU A 60 -14.69 -5.59 1.71
C LEU A 60 -15.33 -4.78 0.56
N GLY A 61 -15.30 -5.36 -0.63
CA GLY A 61 -15.83 -4.74 -1.86
C GLY A 61 -14.83 -3.85 -2.60
N ALA A 62 -13.75 -3.39 -1.96
CA ALA A 62 -12.69 -2.67 -2.66
C ALA A 62 -11.89 -3.62 -3.55
N TYR A 63 -11.73 -3.28 -4.84
CA TYR A 63 -10.81 -4.02 -5.69
C TYR A 63 -9.38 -3.80 -5.21
N SER A 64 -8.68 -4.88 -4.95
CA SER A 64 -7.30 -4.86 -4.45
C SER A 64 -6.45 -5.93 -5.10
N CYS A 65 -5.14 -5.68 -5.19
CA CYS A 65 -4.17 -6.60 -5.75
C CYS A 65 -2.87 -6.60 -4.96
N TYR A 66 -2.45 -7.78 -4.55
CA TYR A 66 -1.16 -8.03 -3.91
C TYR A 66 -0.12 -8.37 -4.97
N GLY A 67 1.08 -7.79 -4.85
CA GLY A 67 2.23 -8.22 -5.65
C GLY A 67 2.09 -7.98 -7.15
N ASP A 68 1.27 -7.01 -7.55
CA ASP A 68 1.12 -6.64 -8.95
C ASP A 68 2.47 -6.20 -9.54
N ILE A 69 2.87 -6.75 -10.68
CA ILE A 69 4.19 -6.52 -11.30
C ILE A 69 4.44 -5.03 -11.55
N MET A 70 3.44 -4.32 -12.07
CA MET A 70 3.58 -2.89 -12.36
C MET A 70 3.72 -2.06 -11.08
N MET A 71 2.99 -2.44 -10.01
CA MET A 71 3.09 -1.78 -8.70
C MET A 71 4.39 -2.15 -7.97
N GLU A 72 4.92 -3.35 -8.17
CA GLU A 72 6.23 -3.72 -7.64
C GLU A 72 7.40 -3.08 -8.38
N MET A 73 7.20 -2.63 -9.62
CA MET A 73 8.14 -1.71 -10.28
C MET A 73 8.23 -0.36 -9.53
N LEU A 74 7.11 0.17 -9.02
CA LEU A 74 7.15 1.34 -8.13
C LEU A 74 7.91 1.05 -6.83
N LEU A 75 7.68 -0.11 -6.22
CA LEU A 75 8.38 -0.53 -5.01
C LEU A 75 9.91 -0.48 -5.21
N VAL A 76 10.41 -1.01 -6.33
CA VAL A 76 11.85 -1.01 -6.66
C VAL A 76 12.34 0.41 -6.97
N ASN A 77 11.59 1.18 -7.75
CA ASN A 77 11.99 2.54 -8.14
C ASN A 77 12.00 3.51 -6.94
N MET A 78 11.12 3.34 -5.97
CA MET A 78 11.05 4.18 -4.76
C MET A 78 12.08 3.78 -3.70
N HIS A 79 12.75 2.64 -3.83
CA HIS A 79 13.64 2.08 -2.81
C HIS A 79 14.72 3.07 -2.34
N ALA A 80 15.50 3.66 -3.26
CA ALA A 80 16.54 4.62 -2.92
C ALA A 80 15.98 5.90 -2.25
N LEU A 81 14.79 6.35 -2.68
CA LEU A 81 14.08 7.47 -2.06
C LEU A 81 13.68 7.13 -0.61
N MET A 82 13.19 5.92 -0.41
CA MET A 82 12.81 5.42 0.93
C MET A 82 14.01 5.38 1.87
N GLU A 83 15.13 4.79 1.45
CA GLU A 83 16.36 4.75 2.25
C GLU A 83 16.87 6.16 2.60
N LYS A 84 16.86 7.06 1.62
CA LYS A 84 17.27 8.47 1.83
C LYS A 84 16.43 9.17 2.90
N ASN A 85 15.10 8.99 2.88
CA ASN A 85 14.18 9.72 3.76
C ASN A 85 14.00 9.05 5.13
N THR A 86 14.13 7.74 5.20
CA THR A 86 14.09 7.01 6.47
C THR A 86 15.44 7.00 7.19
N GLY A 87 16.55 7.05 6.43
CA GLY A 87 17.90 6.86 6.93
C GLY A 87 18.16 5.42 7.40
N LEU A 88 17.40 4.46 6.87
CA LEU A 88 17.53 3.03 7.09
C LEU A 88 18.06 2.36 5.81
N ARG A 89 18.64 1.18 5.95
CA ARG A 89 18.85 0.27 4.83
C ARG A 89 17.63 -0.63 4.74
N LEU A 90 17.00 -0.66 3.58
CA LEU A 90 15.69 -1.29 3.42
C LEU A 90 15.73 -2.51 2.51
N GLN A 91 14.89 -3.47 2.83
CA GLN A 91 14.60 -4.66 2.02
C GLN A 91 13.19 -4.52 1.44
N PRO A 92 13.01 -4.46 0.11
CA PRO A 92 11.67 -4.50 -0.50
C PRO A 92 10.93 -5.79 -0.16
N ASN A 93 9.65 -5.67 0.18
CA ASN A 93 8.80 -6.82 0.50
C ASN A 93 7.73 -7.06 -0.56
N TYR A 94 6.74 -6.19 -0.65
CA TYR A 94 5.66 -6.31 -1.63
C TYR A 94 4.94 -4.98 -1.84
N SER A 95 4.22 -4.89 -2.92
CA SER A 95 3.22 -3.86 -3.14
C SER A 95 1.81 -4.39 -2.86
N TYR A 96 0.94 -3.48 -2.45
CA TYR A 96 -0.49 -3.71 -2.39
C TYR A 96 -1.21 -2.51 -2.99
N ALA A 97 -2.11 -2.70 -3.93
CA ALA A 97 -2.85 -1.61 -4.54
C ALA A 97 -4.35 -1.79 -4.32
N ARG A 98 -5.08 -0.69 -4.19
CA ARG A 98 -6.52 -0.73 -3.92
C ARG A 98 -7.25 0.44 -4.58
N ILE A 99 -8.45 0.15 -5.11
CA ILE A 99 -9.42 1.16 -5.56
C ILE A 99 -10.53 1.23 -4.52
N TYR A 100 -10.63 2.38 -3.89
CA TYR A 100 -11.69 2.66 -2.93
C TYR A 100 -12.86 3.37 -3.61
N LYS A 101 -14.06 3.13 -3.10
CA LYS A 101 -15.31 3.73 -3.55
C LYS A 101 -16.04 4.35 -2.36
N THR A 102 -17.04 5.18 -2.64
CA THR A 102 -17.89 5.81 -1.63
C THR A 102 -18.34 4.85 -0.55
N GLY A 103 -18.20 5.25 0.70
CA GLY A 103 -18.58 4.47 1.87
C GLY A 103 -17.53 3.48 2.38
N HIS A 104 -16.45 3.21 1.62
CA HIS A 104 -15.38 2.37 2.16
C HIS A 104 -14.72 3.03 3.37
N VAL A 105 -14.32 2.20 4.32
CA VAL A 105 -13.62 2.57 5.55
C VAL A 105 -12.34 1.74 5.64
N LEU A 106 -11.27 2.34 6.11
CA LEU A 106 -10.10 1.59 6.56
C LEU A 106 -10.09 1.63 8.09
N GLU A 107 -10.48 0.55 8.71
CA GLU A 107 -10.53 0.45 10.17
C GLU A 107 -9.18 0.74 10.81
N ARG A 108 -9.21 1.25 12.03
CA ARG A 108 -8.03 1.59 12.81
C ARG A 108 -7.22 0.34 13.13
N HIS A 109 -5.96 0.33 12.72
CA HIS A 109 -5.09 -0.84 12.89
C HIS A 109 -3.61 -0.47 12.91
N LYS A 110 -2.79 -1.44 13.27
CA LYS A 110 -1.34 -1.48 13.02
C LYS A 110 -1.04 -2.58 12.03
N ASP A 111 0.02 -2.39 11.27
CA ASP A 111 0.45 -3.32 10.25
C ASP A 111 1.14 -4.57 10.84
N ARG A 112 1.23 -5.61 10.01
CA ARG A 112 2.02 -6.82 10.28
C ARG A 112 3.52 -6.59 10.01
N LEU A 113 4.37 -7.51 10.47
CA LEU A 113 5.83 -7.42 10.35
C LEU A 113 6.33 -7.11 8.93
N SER A 114 5.76 -7.73 7.90
CA SER A 114 6.14 -7.47 6.50
C SER A 114 5.85 -6.04 6.03
N CYS A 115 5.15 -5.24 6.83
CA CYS A 115 4.82 -3.84 6.61
C CYS A 115 5.49 -2.94 7.66
N GLU A 116 6.70 -3.29 8.11
CA GLU A 116 7.43 -2.53 9.13
C GLU A 116 7.59 -1.06 8.75
N ILE A 117 8.05 -0.84 7.52
CA ILE A 117 8.15 0.48 6.90
C ILE A 117 7.17 0.50 5.74
N SER A 118 6.08 1.19 5.94
CA SER A 118 4.97 1.26 5.00
C SER A 118 4.91 2.61 4.30
N THR A 119 4.30 2.60 3.13
CA THR A 119 3.91 3.82 2.44
C THR A 119 2.43 3.76 2.05
N THR A 120 1.83 4.93 1.88
CA THR A 120 0.63 5.11 1.05
C THR A 120 0.91 6.20 0.04
N LEU A 121 0.90 5.86 -1.24
CA LEU A 121 1.10 6.76 -2.38
C LEU A 121 -0.24 6.93 -3.09
N ASN A 122 -0.69 8.17 -3.18
CA ASN A 122 -1.92 8.49 -3.91
C ASN A 122 -1.62 8.52 -5.42
N LEU A 123 -2.33 7.69 -6.18
CA LEU A 123 -2.23 7.63 -7.65
C LEU A 123 -3.31 8.46 -8.34
N GLY A 124 -4.42 8.79 -7.65
CA GLY A 124 -5.48 9.60 -8.24
C GLY A 124 -6.86 9.34 -7.66
N GLY A 125 -7.85 10.03 -8.24
CA GLY A 125 -9.22 10.04 -7.75
C GLY A 125 -9.45 11.16 -6.72
N ASP A 126 -10.56 11.07 -5.99
CA ASP A 126 -10.93 12.06 -5.00
C ASP A 126 -10.03 11.97 -3.76
N GLN A 127 -9.79 13.11 -3.14
CA GLN A 127 -8.97 13.18 -1.94
C GLN A 127 -9.62 12.43 -0.78
N TRP A 128 -8.85 11.58 -0.12
CA TRP A 128 -9.26 10.81 1.05
C TRP A 128 -8.17 10.79 2.10
N PRO A 129 -8.33 11.54 3.20
CA PRO A 129 -7.32 11.62 4.24
C PRO A 129 -7.00 10.28 4.89
N ILE A 130 -5.74 10.11 5.27
CA ILE A 130 -5.32 9.06 6.19
C ILE A 130 -5.01 9.69 7.56
N TYR A 131 -5.37 9.00 8.61
CA TYR A 131 -5.06 9.39 9.99
C TYR A 131 -3.94 8.51 10.53
N LEU A 132 -3.02 9.12 11.27
CA LEU A 132 -1.94 8.45 11.99
C LEU A 132 -1.98 8.84 13.46
N GLU A 133 -1.70 7.90 14.34
CA GLU A 133 -1.48 8.19 15.78
C GLU A 133 0.03 8.16 16.12
N PRO A 134 0.72 9.32 16.07
CA PRO A 134 2.17 9.37 16.21
C PRO A 134 2.66 9.18 17.64
N SER A 135 1.79 9.31 18.66
CA SER A 135 2.18 9.08 20.06
C SER A 135 2.26 7.59 20.42
N GLY A 136 1.72 6.71 19.56
CA GLY A 136 1.61 5.28 19.83
C GLY A 136 0.54 4.91 20.87
N ARG A 137 -0.26 5.88 21.33
CA ARG A 137 -1.35 5.66 22.32
C ARG A 137 -2.61 5.26 21.58
N GLU A 138 -3.25 4.20 22.02
CA GLU A 138 -4.51 3.74 21.47
C GLU A 138 -5.65 4.74 21.72
N GLY A 139 -6.57 4.85 20.78
CA GLY A 139 -7.81 5.62 20.92
C GLY A 139 -7.69 7.15 20.82
N MET A 140 -6.51 7.69 20.50
CA MET A 140 -6.31 9.13 20.32
C MET A 140 -6.83 9.58 18.94
N ASN A 141 -7.14 10.89 18.82
CA ASN A 141 -7.71 11.46 17.59
C ASN A 141 -6.78 11.43 16.38
N GLY A 142 -5.47 11.22 16.60
CA GLY A 142 -4.48 11.13 15.53
C GLY A 142 -4.24 12.43 14.76
N LEU A 143 -3.34 12.35 13.81
CA LEU A 143 -2.99 13.40 12.86
C LEU A 143 -3.64 13.10 11.50
N LYS A 144 -4.41 14.05 11.00
CA LYS A 144 -4.95 13.99 9.64
C LYS A 144 -3.85 14.30 8.61
N VAL A 145 -3.70 13.44 7.62
CA VAL A 145 -2.75 13.62 6.50
C VAL A 145 -3.51 13.61 5.19
N ASP A 146 -3.44 14.71 4.47
CA ASP A 146 -3.99 14.87 3.12
C ASP A 146 -2.88 14.65 2.09
N LEU A 147 -3.14 13.78 1.10
CA LEU A 147 -2.22 13.43 0.02
C LEU A 147 -2.85 13.74 -1.32
N ASN A 148 -2.21 14.61 -2.10
CA ASN A 148 -2.55 14.80 -3.51
C ASN A 148 -1.98 13.64 -4.35
N PRO A 149 -2.43 13.45 -5.59
CA PRO A 149 -1.77 12.52 -6.50
C PRO A 149 -0.26 12.79 -6.57
N GLY A 150 0.54 11.75 -6.47
CA GLY A 150 2.00 11.84 -6.41
C GLY A 150 2.59 12.10 -5.02
N ASP A 151 1.79 12.43 -4.01
CA ASP A 151 2.24 12.55 -2.63
C ASP A 151 2.28 11.17 -1.95
N MET A 152 3.26 10.97 -1.10
CA MET A 152 3.47 9.71 -0.38
C MET A 152 3.67 9.97 1.12
N LEU A 153 2.88 9.31 1.94
CA LEU A 153 3.16 9.16 3.36
C LEU A 153 4.06 7.94 3.57
N ILE A 154 5.14 8.11 4.32
CA ILE A 154 5.99 7.01 4.79
C ILE A 154 5.85 6.90 6.31
N TYR A 155 5.73 5.70 6.84
CA TYR A 155 5.50 5.51 8.28
C TYR A 155 5.93 4.12 8.77
N ARG A 156 6.18 4.00 10.10
CA ARG A 156 6.38 2.71 10.76
C ARG A 156 5.03 2.04 10.99
N GLY A 157 4.60 1.19 10.06
CA GLY A 157 3.27 0.58 10.06
C GLY A 157 2.98 -0.28 11.30
N MET A 158 3.99 -0.97 11.82
CA MET A 158 3.86 -1.77 13.04
C MET A 158 3.73 -0.94 14.32
N ASP A 159 4.26 0.28 14.33
CA ASP A 159 4.32 1.11 15.52
C ASP A 159 3.10 2.03 15.63
N LEU A 160 2.69 2.59 14.50
CA LEU A 160 1.69 3.66 14.43
C LEU A 160 0.34 3.13 13.99
N GLU A 161 -0.68 3.33 14.81
CA GLU A 161 -2.05 3.11 14.37
C GLU A 161 -2.39 4.06 13.23
N HIS A 162 -3.10 3.54 12.24
CA HIS A 162 -3.55 4.34 11.11
C HIS A 162 -4.91 3.84 10.61
N TRP A 163 -5.68 4.77 10.01
CA TRP A 163 -7.04 4.50 9.56
C TRP A 163 -7.53 5.56 8.57
N ARG A 164 -8.66 5.32 7.97
CA ARG A 164 -9.39 6.30 7.16
C ARG A 164 -10.86 6.23 7.50
N GLU A 165 -11.46 7.40 7.73
CA GLU A 165 -12.89 7.56 7.97
C GLU A 165 -13.70 7.21 6.69
N PRO A 166 -15.04 7.03 6.78
CA PRO A 166 -15.85 6.70 5.62
C PRO A 166 -15.60 7.62 4.42
N PHE A 167 -15.22 7.03 3.29
CA PHE A 167 -14.91 7.78 2.07
C PHE A 167 -16.16 8.45 1.50
N GLN A 168 -16.08 9.76 1.29
CA GLN A 168 -17.18 10.57 0.77
C GLN A 168 -17.07 10.85 -0.74
N GLY A 169 -15.91 10.60 -1.34
CA GLY A 169 -15.68 10.76 -2.76
C GLY A 169 -16.20 9.58 -3.58
N SER A 170 -16.04 9.66 -4.89
CA SER A 170 -16.47 8.61 -5.83
C SER A 170 -15.45 7.48 -5.96
N GLU A 171 -14.16 7.84 -6.07
CA GLU A 171 -13.07 6.88 -6.25
C GLU A 171 -11.75 7.44 -5.72
N CYS A 172 -10.93 6.57 -5.13
CA CYS A 172 -9.56 6.87 -4.73
C CYS A 172 -8.67 5.67 -5.05
N VAL A 173 -7.58 5.90 -5.82
CA VAL A 173 -6.62 4.86 -6.21
C VAL A 173 -5.34 5.03 -5.40
N GLN A 174 -4.99 4.01 -4.62
CA GLN A 174 -3.83 4.02 -3.73
C GLN A 174 -2.93 2.82 -4.00
N VAL A 175 -1.62 3.02 -3.85
CA VAL A 175 -0.65 1.93 -3.76
C VAL A 175 0.13 2.04 -2.46
N PHE A 176 0.32 0.89 -1.83
CA PHE A 176 1.08 0.69 -0.60
C PHE A 176 2.36 -0.06 -0.94
N LEU A 177 3.51 0.48 -0.56
CA LEU A 177 4.81 -0.12 -0.81
C LEU A 177 5.42 -0.46 0.56
N HIS A 178 5.78 -1.72 0.75
CA HIS A 178 6.21 -2.25 2.04
C HIS A 178 7.66 -2.70 2.01
N TYR A 179 8.39 -2.28 3.04
CA TYR A 179 9.80 -2.59 3.23
C TYR A 179 10.07 -3.06 4.66
N ASN A 180 11.15 -3.78 4.87
CA ASN A 180 11.72 -4.02 6.19
C ASN A 180 13.10 -3.36 6.32
N ASP A 181 13.47 -3.01 7.55
CA ASP A 181 14.86 -2.69 7.86
C ASP A 181 15.70 -3.98 7.72
N VAL A 182 16.80 -3.93 6.96
CA VAL A 182 17.71 -5.08 6.78
C VAL A 182 18.33 -5.56 8.09
N ASN A 183 18.34 -4.70 9.12
CA ASN A 183 18.81 -5.04 10.46
C ASN A 183 17.76 -5.74 11.32
N ASN A 184 16.51 -5.82 10.86
CA ASN A 184 15.46 -6.55 11.57
C ASN A 184 15.67 -8.06 11.36
N PRO A 185 16.00 -8.84 12.41
CA PRO A 185 16.30 -10.27 12.29
C PRO A 185 15.12 -11.11 11.82
N ASN A 186 13.91 -10.58 11.91
CA ASN A 186 12.68 -11.24 11.48
C ASN A 186 12.24 -10.79 10.06
N ALA A 187 13.03 -9.95 9.39
CA ALA A 187 12.73 -9.52 8.03
C ALA A 187 12.88 -10.69 7.06
N VAL A 188 11.87 -10.88 6.20
CA VAL A 188 11.89 -11.91 5.18
C VAL A 188 11.77 -11.24 3.80
N PRO A 189 12.79 -11.35 2.93
CA PRO A 189 12.77 -10.73 1.61
C PRO A 189 11.53 -11.12 0.81
N TYR A 190 10.97 -10.15 0.10
CA TYR A 190 9.83 -10.31 -0.81
C TYR A 190 8.59 -10.96 -0.16
N ASP A 191 8.41 -10.75 1.16
CA ASP A 191 7.34 -11.39 1.95
C ASP A 191 7.36 -12.92 1.87
N GLY A 192 8.56 -13.52 1.79
CA GLY A 192 8.80 -14.96 1.69
C GLY A 192 8.65 -15.54 0.28
N ARG A 193 8.38 -14.71 -0.72
CA ARG A 193 8.35 -15.15 -2.13
C ARG A 193 9.79 -15.23 -2.68
N PRO A 194 10.05 -16.09 -3.69
CA PRO A 194 11.37 -16.17 -4.35
C PRO A 194 11.73 -14.89 -5.11
N HIS A 195 10.71 -14.15 -5.61
CA HIS A 195 10.86 -12.96 -6.42
C HIS A 195 9.63 -12.03 -6.29
N LEU A 196 9.80 -10.76 -6.60
CA LEU A 196 8.70 -9.79 -6.77
C LEU A 196 7.80 -10.20 -7.96
N GLY A 197 6.53 -9.75 -7.96
CA GLY A 197 5.54 -10.05 -9.01
C GLY A 197 4.86 -11.41 -8.85
N LEU A 198 5.26 -12.22 -7.88
CA LEU A 198 4.61 -13.50 -7.60
C LEU A 198 3.44 -13.32 -6.61
N PRO A 199 2.39 -14.15 -6.71
CA PRO A 199 1.26 -14.06 -5.80
C PRO A 199 1.64 -14.45 -4.35
N ALA A 200 0.85 -14.02 -3.38
CA ALA A 200 1.13 -14.20 -1.95
C ALA A 200 1.29 -15.66 -1.51
N TRP A 201 0.64 -16.60 -2.20
CA TRP A 201 0.70 -18.03 -1.88
C TRP A 201 1.97 -18.71 -2.43
N PHE A 202 2.70 -18.07 -3.35
CA PHE A 202 3.94 -18.60 -3.92
C PHE A 202 5.12 -18.28 -3.02
N LYS A 203 5.12 -18.84 -1.82
CA LYS A 203 6.22 -18.69 -0.86
C LYS A 203 7.20 -19.86 -0.99
N LYS A 204 8.49 -19.61 -0.70
CA LYS A 204 9.45 -20.71 -0.57
C LYS A 204 8.90 -21.65 0.51
N ARG A 205 8.78 -22.92 0.18
CA ARG A 205 8.64 -23.97 1.19
C ARG A 205 10.04 -24.13 1.79
N ASP A 206 10.13 -23.92 3.09
CA ASP A 206 11.36 -24.31 3.81
C ASP A 206 11.54 -25.81 3.56
N GLY A 207 12.66 -26.17 2.89
CA GLY A 207 13.03 -27.52 2.58
C GLY A 207 13.53 -28.27 3.80
#